data_5d525714bde914f625b4a5417bc70049
#
_entry.id   5d525714bde914f625b4a5417bc70049
#
_cell.length_a   1.000
_cell.length_b   1.000
_cell.length_c   1.000
_cell.angle_alpha   90.00
_cell.angle_beta   90.00
_cell.angle_gamma   90.00
#
_symmetry.space_group_name_H-M   'P 1'
#
loop_
_entity.id
_entity.type
_entity.pdbx_description
1 polymer ?
#
loop_
_entity_poly.entity_id
_entity_poly.type
_entity_poly.pdbx_seq_one_letter_code
_entity_poly.pdbx_strand_id
1 'polypeptide(L)'
;DAPARIKLLRDGVLIREQELQLRSGTNQVSFRESLFERGNHSYELLLESRDDTLAENNLLQGVVEVKGAPRVLLLSGNNDSQRFLFKVLQVQGYSVVQLAPERTPMTLTELSSFDLLVLDNVPAFQLTDAKMENIEKYVRDLGGGLLVIGGSQSYGAGGYYRTALERVLPVDMRPPARLDLPHVVLLFVLDKS
;
A
#
# COMPACT_ATOMS: atom_id res chain seq x y z
N ASP A 1 14.65 -45.93 -8.32
CA ASP A 1 15.06 -44.59 -8.71
C ASP A 1 14.95 -44.46 -10.23
N ALA A 2 14.17 -43.49 -10.72
CA ALA A 2 13.97 -43.25 -12.13
C ALA A 2 14.49 -41.86 -12.52
N PRO A 3 15.23 -41.70 -13.63
CA PRO A 3 15.59 -40.39 -14.12
C PRO A 3 14.38 -39.68 -14.67
N ALA A 4 14.23 -38.42 -14.27
CA ALA A 4 13.15 -37.56 -14.68
C ALA A 4 13.63 -36.17 -15.01
N ARG A 5 12.84 -35.45 -15.78
CA ARG A 5 13.05 -34.08 -16.15
C ARG A 5 11.79 -33.30 -15.80
N ILE A 6 11.96 -32.17 -15.06
CA ILE A 6 10.86 -31.30 -14.74
C ILE A 6 11.06 -29.96 -15.45
N LYS A 7 10.02 -29.47 -16.10
CA LYS A 7 9.97 -28.22 -16.83
C LYS A 7 8.97 -27.30 -16.17
N LEU A 8 9.38 -26.05 -15.88
CA LEU A 8 8.51 -25.00 -15.42
C LEU A 8 8.29 -24.00 -16.56
N LEU A 9 7.04 -23.85 -16.96
CA LEU A 9 6.64 -22.84 -17.93
C LEU A 9 5.85 -21.75 -17.22
N ARG A 10 5.99 -20.52 -17.70
CA ARG A 10 5.15 -19.36 -17.34
C ARG A 10 4.59 -18.76 -18.62
N ASP A 11 3.27 -18.59 -18.66
CA ASP A 11 2.56 -18.04 -19.82
C ASP A 11 2.93 -18.75 -21.15
N GLY A 12 3.15 -20.09 -21.06
CA GLY A 12 3.55 -20.95 -22.17
C GLY A 12 5.04 -20.88 -22.52
N VAL A 13 5.85 -20.09 -21.82
CA VAL A 13 7.30 -19.94 -22.06
C VAL A 13 8.08 -20.76 -21.04
N LEU A 14 9.00 -21.62 -21.51
CA LEU A 14 9.89 -22.38 -20.64
C LEU A 14 10.83 -21.43 -19.88
N ILE A 15 10.73 -21.40 -18.55
CA ILE A 15 11.56 -20.56 -17.69
C ILE A 15 12.63 -21.34 -16.94
N ARG A 16 12.38 -22.63 -16.63
CA ARG A 16 13.35 -23.51 -15.99
C ARG A 16 13.15 -24.96 -16.42
N GLU A 17 14.27 -25.66 -16.48
CA GLU A 17 14.31 -27.09 -16.68
C GLU A 17 15.35 -27.68 -15.72
N GLN A 18 15.00 -28.82 -15.09
CA GLN A 18 15.88 -29.51 -14.15
C GLN A 18 15.77 -31.02 -14.32
N GLU A 19 16.92 -31.68 -14.38
CA GLU A 19 16.99 -33.15 -14.30
C GLU A 19 17.06 -33.58 -12.83
N LEU A 20 16.37 -34.65 -12.48
CA LEU A 20 16.32 -35.20 -11.14
C LEU A 20 16.19 -36.72 -11.16
N GLN A 21 16.57 -37.32 -10.03
CA GLN A 21 16.35 -38.77 -9.80
C GLN A 21 15.16 -38.90 -8.83
N LEU A 22 14.07 -39.45 -9.33
CA LEU A 22 12.90 -39.75 -8.52
C LEU A 22 13.18 -40.97 -7.65
N ARG A 23 12.89 -40.85 -6.36
CA ARG A 23 12.93 -41.94 -5.39
C ARG A 23 11.53 -42.46 -5.12
N SER A 24 11.42 -43.71 -4.68
CA SER A 24 10.15 -44.24 -4.20
C SER A 24 9.61 -43.41 -3.05
N GLY A 25 8.33 -43.05 -3.08
CA GLY A 25 7.68 -42.17 -2.12
C GLY A 25 7.58 -40.73 -2.59
N THR A 26 7.55 -39.77 -1.64
CA THR A 26 7.37 -38.37 -1.96
C THR A 26 8.68 -37.70 -2.36
N ASN A 27 8.69 -37.03 -3.52
CA ASN A 27 9.78 -36.18 -3.98
C ASN A 27 9.32 -34.73 -3.94
N GLN A 28 10.16 -33.80 -3.42
CA GLN A 28 9.85 -32.40 -3.34
C GLN A 28 10.83 -31.58 -4.19
N VAL A 29 10.27 -30.77 -5.08
CA VAL A 29 11.04 -29.83 -5.90
C VAL A 29 10.51 -28.43 -5.66
N SER A 30 11.42 -27.46 -5.53
CA SER A 30 11.06 -26.07 -5.34
C SER A 30 11.74 -25.16 -6.36
N PHE A 31 10.98 -24.26 -6.93
CA PHE A 31 11.48 -23.20 -7.80
C PHE A 31 11.29 -21.86 -7.14
N ARG A 32 12.25 -20.94 -7.33
CA ARG A 32 12.13 -19.54 -6.90
C ARG A 32 12.27 -18.65 -8.11
N GLU A 33 11.33 -17.74 -8.26
CA GLU A 33 11.31 -16.73 -9.29
C GLU A 33 10.90 -15.38 -8.68
N SER A 34 11.42 -14.28 -9.24
CA SER A 34 11.00 -12.93 -8.91
C SER A 34 10.27 -12.35 -10.12
N LEU A 35 9.01 -12.06 -9.95
CA LEU A 35 8.15 -11.53 -11.01
C LEU A 35 7.64 -10.14 -10.62
N PHE A 36 7.89 -9.15 -11.47
CA PHE A 36 7.52 -7.74 -11.24
C PHE A 36 6.38 -7.27 -12.15
N GLU A 37 6.08 -8.05 -13.18
CA GLU A 37 5.02 -7.73 -14.12
C GLU A 37 3.66 -8.00 -13.47
N ARG A 38 2.81 -6.98 -13.44
CA ARG A 38 1.44 -7.10 -12.88
C ARG A 38 0.57 -7.95 -13.77
N GLY A 39 -0.27 -8.73 -13.15
CA GLY A 39 -1.28 -9.53 -13.86
C GLY A 39 -1.37 -10.96 -13.35
N ASN A 40 -2.20 -11.72 -14.03
CA ASN A 40 -2.34 -13.14 -13.80
C ASN A 40 -1.35 -13.88 -14.71
N HIS A 41 -0.49 -14.68 -14.11
CA HIS A 41 0.49 -15.50 -14.81
C HIS A 41 0.15 -16.96 -14.64
N SER A 42 0.05 -17.68 -15.74
CA SER A 42 -0.14 -19.12 -15.73
C SER A 42 1.19 -19.81 -15.53
N TYR A 43 1.21 -20.79 -14.63
CA TYR A 43 2.36 -21.67 -14.42
C TYR A 43 1.97 -23.10 -14.76
N GLU A 44 2.86 -23.76 -15.49
CA GLU A 44 2.73 -25.17 -15.84
C GLU A 44 4.00 -25.91 -15.44
N LEU A 45 3.83 -27.01 -14.72
CA LEU A 45 4.89 -27.95 -14.40
C LEU A 45 4.67 -29.21 -15.22
N LEU A 46 5.64 -29.53 -16.04
CA LEU A 46 5.68 -30.78 -16.83
C LEU A 46 6.73 -31.70 -16.25
N LEU A 47 6.34 -32.93 -15.94
CA LEU A 47 7.25 -34.02 -15.54
C LEU A 47 7.40 -34.97 -16.67
N GLU A 48 8.63 -35.26 -17.09
CA GLU A 48 8.96 -36.24 -18.12
C GLU A 48 9.82 -37.32 -17.47
N SER A 49 9.38 -38.58 -17.52
CA SER A 49 10.17 -39.72 -17.11
C SER A 49 10.04 -40.83 -18.15
N ARG A 50 11.13 -41.55 -18.37
CA ARG A 50 11.15 -42.66 -19.36
C ARG A 50 10.34 -43.87 -18.90
N ASP A 51 10.23 -44.06 -17.59
CA ASP A 51 9.58 -45.22 -16.98
C ASP A 51 8.15 -44.91 -16.52
N ASP A 52 7.60 -43.78 -16.98
CA ASP A 52 6.26 -43.35 -16.60
C ASP A 52 5.19 -44.08 -17.42
N THR A 53 4.26 -44.70 -16.71
CA THR A 53 3.14 -45.44 -17.28
C THR A 53 1.84 -44.67 -17.36
N LEU A 54 1.78 -43.43 -16.75
CA LEU A 54 0.59 -42.61 -16.64
C LEU A 54 0.90 -41.15 -17.00
N ALA A 55 1.13 -40.89 -18.29
CA ALA A 55 1.46 -39.54 -18.78
C ALA A 55 0.40 -38.45 -18.47
N GLU A 56 -0.82 -38.86 -18.13
CA GLU A 56 -1.96 -37.96 -17.87
C GLU A 56 -1.82 -37.16 -16.58
N ASN A 57 -1.00 -37.59 -15.61
CA ASN A 57 -0.78 -36.92 -14.33
C ASN A 57 0.50 -36.09 -14.29
N ASN A 58 1.18 -35.93 -15.42
CA ASN A 58 2.47 -35.27 -15.52
C ASN A 58 2.39 -33.75 -15.68
N LEU A 59 1.20 -33.20 -15.78
CA LEU A 59 0.97 -31.78 -15.93
C LEU A 59 0.28 -31.23 -14.69
N LEU A 60 0.91 -30.25 -14.03
CA LEU A 60 0.30 -29.46 -13.00
C LEU A 60 0.19 -28.01 -13.51
N GLN A 61 -1.00 -27.41 -13.39
CA GLN A 61 -1.25 -26.03 -13.76
C GLN A 61 -1.68 -25.21 -12.56
N GLY A 62 -1.28 -23.96 -12.51
CA GLY A 62 -1.66 -23.00 -11.49
C GLY A 62 -1.63 -21.58 -12.04
N VAL A 63 -2.34 -20.67 -11.38
CA VAL A 63 -2.33 -19.25 -11.72
C VAL A 63 -1.83 -18.47 -10.49
N VAL A 64 -0.90 -17.55 -10.73
CA VAL A 64 -0.35 -16.63 -9.73
C VAL A 64 -0.72 -15.21 -10.12
N GLU A 65 -1.43 -14.50 -9.23
CA GLU A 65 -1.69 -13.07 -9.39
C GLU A 65 -0.53 -12.26 -8.84
N VAL A 66 0.11 -11.46 -9.70
CA VAL A 66 1.16 -10.51 -9.31
C VAL A 66 0.54 -9.11 -9.20
N LYS A 67 0.40 -8.63 -7.97
CA LYS A 67 -0.18 -7.30 -7.69
C LYS A 67 0.76 -6.15 -8.07
N GLY A 68 2.03 -6.42 -8.34
CA GLY A 68 3.06 -5.44 -8.65
C GLY A 68 3.47 -4.60 -7.43
N ALA A 69 4.22 -3.51 -7.67
CA ALA A 69 4.59 -2.57 -6.61
C ALA A 69 3.33 -1.91 -6.01
N PRO A 70 3.16 -1.89 -4.68
CA PRO A 70 2.03 -1.22 -4.07
C PRO A 70 2.00 0.27 -4.47
N ARG A 71 0.80 0.77 -4.78
CA ARG A 71 0.59 2.15 -5.21
C ARG A 71 0.21 3.02 -4.02
N VAL A 72 0.98 4.09 -3.82
CA VAL A 72 0.77 5.04 -2.72
C VAL A 72 0.35 6.38 -3.28
N LEU A 73 -0.77 6.92 -2.78
CA LEU A 73 -1.17 8.31 -3.01
C LEU A 73 -0.68 9.13 -1.82
N LEU A 74 0.27 10.03 -2.04
CA LEU A 74 0.81 10.93 -1.04
C LEU A 74 0.22 12.31 -1.22
N LEU A 75 -0.59 12.75 -0.26
CA LEU A 75 -1.10 14.12 -0.16
C LEU A 75 -0.34 14.86 0.93
N SER A 76 0.17 16.03 0.62
CA SER A 76 0.87 16.82 1.61
C SER A 76 0.59 18.32 1.43
N GLY A 77 0.42 19.01 2.55
CA GLY A 77 0.22 20.46 2.61
C GLY A 77 1.52 21.26 2.67
N ASN A 78 2.71 20.63 2.79
CA ASN A 78 3.99 21.33 2.97
C ASN A 78 5.14 20.69 2.17
N ASN A 79 6.01 21.52 1.60
CA ASN A 79 6.95 21.12 0.54
C ASN A 79 8.21 20.35 0.99
N ASP A 80 8.68 20.46 2.23
CA ASP A 80 10.00 19.93 2.62
C ASP A 80 9.95 18.49 3.18
N SER A 81 8.98 18.14 4.00
CA SER A 81 8.79 16.75 4.47
C SER A 81 8.40 15.79 3.34
N GLN A 82 7.71 16.32 2.32
CA GLN A 82 7.26 15.61 1.13
C GLN A 82 8.40 14.91 0.39
N ARG A 83 9.52 15.62 0.17
CA ARG A 83 10.65 15.11 -0.63
C ARG A 83 11.30 13.91 0.02
N PHE A 84 11.42 13.94 1.34
CA PHE A 84 12.04 12.85 2.08
C PHE A 84 11.16 11.59 2.05
N LEU A 85 9.88 11.71 2.42
CA LEU A 85 8.95 10.59 2.45
C LEU A 85 8.74 9.98 1.07
N PHE A 86 8.53 10.83 0.05
CA PHE A 86 8.43 10.39 -1.34
C PHE A 86 9.63 9.54 -1.76
N LYS A 87 10.85 10.05 -1.49
CA LYS A 87 12.08 9.37 -1.86
C LYS A 87 12.27 8.05 -1.10
N VAL A 88 11.95 8.03 0.19
CA VAL A 88 12.01 6.80 1.00
C VAL A 88 11.06 5.74 0.45
N LEU A 89 9.83 6.09 0.17
CA LEU A 89 8.84 5.15 -0.38
C LEU A 89 9.27 4.62 -1.75
N GLN A 90 9.79 5.48 -2.63
CA GLN A 90 10.31 5.03 -3.94
C GLN A 90 11.49 4.06 -3.80
N VAL A 91 12.45 4.34 -2.91
CA VAL A 91 13.61 3.46 -2.68
C VAL A 91 13.16 2.09 -2.13
N GLN A 92 12.07 2.05 -1.37
CA GLN A 92 11.47 0.82 -0.87
C GLN A 92 10.64 0.06 -1.92
N GLY A 93 10.59 0.56 -3.17
CA GLY A 93 9.89 -0.13 -4.25
C GLY A 93 8.40 0.19 -4.37
N TYR A 94 7.90 1.23 -3.69
CA TYR A 94 6.51 1.68 -3.85
C TYR A 94 6.34 2.56 -5.09
N SER A 95 5.21 2.42 -5.77
CA SER A 95 4.78 3.32 -6.84
C SER A 95 4.06 4.52 -6.23
N VAL A 96 4.74 5.67 -6.09
CA VAL A 96 4.20 6.83 -5.38
C VAL A 96 3.69 7.88 -6.37
N VAL A 97 2.43 8.28 -6.18
CA VAL A 97 1.82 9.45 -6.83
C VAL A 97 1.66 10.53 -5.78
N GLN A 98 2.27 11.69 -6.02
CA GLN A 98 2.20 12.84 -5.12
C GLN A 98 1.31 13.92 -5.71
N LEU A 99 0.34 14.38 -4.93
CA LEU A 99 -0.60 15.43 -5.34
C LEU A 99 -0.85 16.42 -4.20
N ALA A 100 -1.24 17.64 -4.58
CA ALA A 100 -1.76 18.63 -3.61
C ALA A 100 -3.19 18.24 -3.20
N PRO A 101 -3.57 18.37 -1.91
CA PRO A 101 -4.88 17.93 -1.41
C PRO A 101 -6.06 18.59 -2.12
N GLU A 102 -5.95 19.87 -2.46
CA GLU A 102 -7.02 20.61 -3.13
C GLU A 102 -7.27 20.13 -4.55
N ARG A 103 -6.20 19.73 -5.26
CA ARG A 103 -6.24 19.34 -6.67
C ARG A 103 -6.58 17.88 -6.89
N THR A 104 -6.65 17.11 -5.83
CA THR A 104 -6.88 15.68 -5.94
C THR A 104 -8.38 15.42 -6.08
N PRO A 105 -8.86 14.96 -7.23
CA PRO A 105 -10.18 14.37 -7.31
C PRO A 105 -10.11 13.06 -6.50
N MET A 106 -10.89 12.95 -5.45
CA MET A 106 -10.87 11.79 -4.56
C MET A 106 -12.20 11.08 -4.64
N THR A 107 -12.53 10.61 -5.84
CA THR A 107 -13.64 9.69 -6.01
C THR A 107 -13.26 8.31 -5.50
N LEU A 108 -14.23 7.52 -5.08
CA LEU A 108 -13.98 6.17 -4.59
C LEU A 108 -13.28 5.28 -5.63
N THR A 109 -13.63 5.46 -6.92
CA THR A 109 -12.99 4.75 -8.04
C THR A 109 -11.51 5.11 -8.19
N GLU A 110 -11.15 6.37 -8.00
CA GLU A 110 -9.75 6.80 -8.08
C GLU A 110 -8.96 6.28 -6.88
N LEU A 111 -9.53 6.39 -5.68
CA LEU A 111 -8.91 5.88 -4.45
C LEU A 111 -8.69 4.35 -4.52
N SER A 112 -9.60 3.59 -5.11
CA SER A 112 -9.47 2.14 -5.23
C SER A 112 -8.28 1.69 -6.08
N SER A 113 -7.69 2.60 -6.86
CA SER A 113 -6.48 2.33 -7.62
C SER A 113 -5.19 2.39 -6.79
N PHE A 114 -5.27 2.80 -5.52
CA PHE A 114 -4.15 2.87 -4.59
C PHE A 114 -4.32 1.87 -3.45
N ASP A 115 -3.21 1.34 -2.97
CA ASP A 115 -3.16 0.43 -1.82
C ASP A 115 -3.04 1.21 -0.49
N LEU A 116 -2.45 2.42 -0.54
CA LEU A 116 -2.23 3.29 0.62
C LEU A 116 -2.47 4.76 0.25
N LEU A 117 -3.25 5.45 1.06
CA LEU A 117 -3.36 6.91 1.10
C LEU A 117 -2.54 7.44 2.28
N VAL A 118 -1.67 8.41 2.02
CA VAL A 118 -0.88 9.11 3.04
C VAL A 118 -1.31 10.58 3.08
N LEU A 119 -1.73 11.04 4.25
CA LEU A 119 -1.99 12.45 4.54
C LEU A 119 -0.85 13.00 5.40
N ASP A 120 0.06 13.77 4.80
CA ASP A 120 1.20 14.37 5.48
C ASP A 120 0.90 15.83 5.82
N ASN A 121 0.58 16.08 7.09
CA ASN A 121 0.24 17.41 7.62
C ASN A 121 -0.83 18.15 6.79
N VAL A 122 -1.88 17.44 6.39
CA VAL A 122 -3.00 17.98 5.59
C VAL A 122 -4.12 18.42 6.50
N PRO A 123 -4.55 19.69 6.51
CA PRO A 123 -5.69 20.14 7.31
C PRO A 123 -7.03 19.78 6.64
N ALA A 124 -8.08 19.63 7.46
CA ALA A 124 -9.41 19.25 6.98
C ALA A 124 -9.98 20.23 5.95
N PHE A 125 -9.68 21.52 6.07
CA PHE A 125 -10.21 22.53 5.14
C PHE A 125 -9.66 22.41 3.70
N GLN A 126 -8.55 21.69 3.49
CA GLN A 126 -8.04 21.37 2.16
C GLN A 126 -8.76 20.17 1.54
N LEU A 127 -9.55 19.46 2.34
CA LEU A 127 -10.36 18.33 1.91
C LEU A 127 -11.85 18.74 2.06
N THR A 128 -12.64 18.52 1.03
CA THR A 128 -14.09 18.70 1.15
C THR A 128 -14.68 17.56 1.98
N ASP A 129 -15.87 17.76 2.56
CA ASP A 129 -16.59 16.72 3.30
C ASP A 129 -16.78 15.46 2.43
N ALA A 130 -17.13 15.62 1.16
CA ALA A 130 -17.28 14.52 0.21
C ALA A 130 -15.97 13.72 0.01
N LYS A 131 -14.81 14.39 -0.02
CA LYS A 131 -13.51 13.71 -0.09
C LYS A 131 -13.23 12.92 1.17
N MET A 132 -13.49 13.50 2.35
CA MET A 132 -13.32 12.82 3.63
C MET A 132 -14.25 11.60 3.79
N GLU A 133 -15.50 11.69 3.32
CA GLU A 133 -16.42 10.56 3.27
C GLU A 133 -15.94 9.45 2.32
N ASN A 134 -15.39 9.82 1.16
CA ASN A 134 -14.82 8.85 0.24
C ASN A 134 -13.58 8.16 0.81
N ILE A 135 -12.75 8.88 1.58
CA ILE A 135 -11.63 8.28 2.33
C ILE A 135 -12.17 7.28 3.37
N GLU A 136 -13.25 7.63 4.10
CA GLU A 136 -13.87 6.71 5.04
C GLU A 136 -14.33 5.42 4.36
N LYS A 137 -15.04 5.52 3.23
CA LYS A 137 -15.50 4.37 2.44
C LYS A 137 -14.33 3.57 1.86
N TYR A 138 -13.29 4.25 1.38
CA TYR A 138 -12.08 3.59 0.88
C TYR A 138 -11.44 2.70 1.95
N VAL A 139 -11.35 3.19 3.19
CA VAL A 139 -10.77 2.41 4.29
C VAL A 139 -11.70 1.30 4.76
N ARG A 140 -13.00 1.59 4.99
CA ARG A 140 -13.94 0.65 5.59
C ARG A 140 -14.48 -0.39 4.63
N ASP A 141 -14.82 0.05 3.42
CA ASP A 141 -15.57 -0.78 2.46
C ASP A 141 -14.62 -1.47 1.46
N LEU A 142 -13.52 -0.81 1.09
CA LEU A 142 -12.55 -1.35 0.13
C LEU A 142 -11.29 -1.92 0.77
N GLY A 143 -11.09 -1.73 2.09
CA GLY A 143 -9.92 -2.22 2.81
C GLY A 143 -8.63 -1.47 2.46
N GLY A 144 -8.72 -0.26 1.94
CA GLY A 144 -7.58 0.59 1.62
C GLY A 144 -6.81 1.03 2.86
N GLY A 145 -5.50 1.19 2.76
CA GLY A 145 -4.65 1.70 3.83
C GLY A 145 -4.76 3.22 3.98
N LEU A 146 -4.80 3.72 5.22
CA LEU A 146 -4.71 5.14 5.52
C LEU A 146 -3.60 5.40 6.54
N LEU A 147 -2.65 6.26 6.20
CA LEU A 147 -1.61 6.77 7.09
C LEU A 147 -1.76 8.28 7.21
N VAL A 148 -1.88 8.78 8.45
CA VAL A 148 -1.86 10.21 8.74
C VAL A 148 -0.59 10.55 9.50
N ILE A 149 0.23 11.41 8.90
CA ILE A 149 1.44 11.93 9.52
C ILE A 149 1.11 13.26 10.16
N GLY A 150 1.32 13.34 11.48
CA GLY A 150 1.00 14.49 12.29
C GLY A 150 1.93 15.68 12.04
N GLY A 151 1.38 16.87 12.17
CA GLY A 151 2.08 18.15 12.15
C GLY A 151 1.21 19.23 12.75
N SER A 152 1.58 20.49 12.54
CA SER A 152 0.86 21.65 13.08
C SER A 152 -0.54 21.84 12.47
N GLN A 153 -0.82 21.18 11.35
CA GLN A 153 -2.07 21.33 10.59
C GLN A 153 -2.84 20.00 10.44
N SER A 154 -2.64 19.04 11.33
CA SER A 154 -3.32 17.76 11.29
C SER A 154 -4.04 17.44 12.61
N TYR A 155 -4.83 16.38 12.62
CA TYR A 155 -5.63 15.95 13.77
C TYR A 155 -6.54 17.04 14.32
N GLY A 156 -6.61 17.23 15.64
CA GLY A 156 -7.43 18.25 16.28
C GLY A 156 -7.09 19.65 15.84
N ALA A 157 -5.81 20.02 15.76
CA ALA A 157 -5.34 21.32 15.26
C ALA A 157 -5.67 21.52 13.76
N GLY A 158 -5.72 20.43 12.98
CA GLY A 158 -6.09 20.44 11.57
C GLY A 158 -7.60 20.40 11.30
N GLY A 159 -8.43 20.38 12.34
CA GLY A 159 -9.90 20.43 12.21
C GLY A 159 -10.55 19.08 11.89
N TYR A 160 -9.93 17.96 12.23
CA TYR A 160 -10.50 16.63 11.98
C TYR A 160 -11.63 16.24 12.93
N TYR A 161 -11.81 16.96 14.03
CA TYR A 161 -12.85 16.70 14.99
C TYR A 161 -14.24 16.72 14.35
N ARG A 162 -15.03 15.67 14.60
CA ARG A 162 -16.37 15.44 14.04
C ARG A 162 -16.43 15.30 12.51
N THR A 163 -15.31 14.99 11.86
CA THR A 163 -15.27 14.68 10.43
C THR A 163 -15.28 13.17 10.15
N ALA A 164 -15.40 12.80 8.87
CA ALA A 164 -15.27 11.42 8.44
C ALA A 164 -13.87 10.85 8.73
N LEU A 165 -12.83 11.68 8.74
CA LEU A 165 -11.47 11.25 9.07
C LEU A 165 -11.33 10.82 10.53
N GLU A 166 -11.98 11.51 11.47
CA GLU A 166 -11.97 11.08 12.87
C GLU A 166 -12.58 9.70 13.05
N ARG A 167 -13.61 9.37 12.28
CA ARG A 167 -14.29 8.06 12.39
C ARG A 167 -13.45 6.86 11.95
N VAL A 168 -12.46 7.08 11.11
CA VAL A 168 -11.57 6.00 10.59
C VAL A 168 -10.22 5.95 11.28
N LEU A 169 -9.83 7.01 11.98
CA LEU A 169 -8.56 7.05 12.70
C LEU A 169 -8.71 6.49 14.12
N PRO A 170 -7.72 5.76 14.64
CA PRO A 170 -7.76 5.15 15.97
C PRO A 170 -7.43 6.13 17.09
N VAL A 171 -7.82 7.41 16.93
CA VAL A 171 -7.52 8.50 17.87
C VAL A 171 -8.76 9.35 18.13
N ASP A 172 -8.94 9.78 19.39
CA ASP A 172 -9.99 10.71 19.78
C ASP A 172 -9.44 12.14 19.65
N MET A 173 -10.15 12.97 18.90
CA MET A 173 -9.71 14.33 18.58
C MET A 173 -10.53 15.40 19.32
N ARG A 174 -11.26 15.01 20.37
CA ARG A 174 -11.98 15.97 21.20
C ARG A 174 -11.01 16.98 21.79
N PRO A 175 -11.29 18.29 21.68
CA PRO A 175 -10.49 19.29 22.35
C PRO A 175 -10.48 19.00 23.86
N PRO A 176 -9.34 19.17 24.55
CA PRO A 176 -9.30 19.03 26.01
C PRO A 176 -10.29 19.98 26.64
N ALA A 177 -11.04 19.50 27.64
CA ALA A 177 -12.09 20.28 28.33
C ALA A 177 -11.56 21.51 29.07
N ARG A 178 -10.25 21.63 29.29
CA ARG A 178 -9.53 22.78 29.79
C ARG A 178 -8.34 23.06 28.89
N LEU A 179 -8.37 24.15 28.20
CA LEU A 179 -7.17 24.83 27.70
C LEU A 179 -6.52 25.50 28.93
N ASP A 180 -5.44 24.95 29.44
CA ASP A 180 -4.51 25.68 30.26
C ASP A 180 -3.85 26.75 29.36
N LEU A 181 -4.52 27.86 29.19
CA LEU A 181 -3.95 28.99 28.48
C LEU A 181 -2.78 29.47 29.31
N PRO A 182 -1.58 29.59 28.73
CA PRO A 182 -0.47 30.20 29.43
C PRO A 182 -0.90 31.63 29.86
N HIS A 183 -0.75 31.92 31.13
CA HIS A 183 -1.01 33.25 31.62
C HIS A 183 -0.02 34.22 30.99
N VAL A 184 -0.48 35.03 30.05
CA VAL A 184 0.31 36.10 29.46
C VAL A 184 0.11 37.35 30.28
N VAL A 185 1.14 37.81 30.98
CA VAL A 185 1.16 39.09 31.66
C VAL A 185 1.79 40.10 30.72
N LEU A 186 0.98 41.06 30.25
CA LEU A 186 1.46 42.21 29.49
C LEU A 186 1.71 43.38 30.44
N LEU A 187 2.99 43.72 30.59
CA LEU A 187 3.39 44.88 31.38
C LEU A 187 3.68 46.07 30.44
N PHE A 188 2.85 47.11 30.50
CA PHE A 188 3.11 48.35 29.79
C PHE A 188 3.81 49.35 30.75
N VAL A 189 5.00 49.79 30.41
CA VAL A 189 5.69 50.86 31.09
C VAL A 189 5.60 52.11 30.23
N LEU A 190 4.89 53.12 30.72
CA LEU A 190 4.80 54.42 30.07
C LEU A 190 5.75 55.36 30.79
N ASP A 191 6.79 55.83 30.10
CA ASP A 191 7.65 56.92 30.58
C ASP A 191 7.01 58.25 30.19
N LYS A 192 6.84 59.13 31.18
CA LYS A 192 6.29 60.44 30.99
C LYS A 192 7.41 61.48 31.27
N SER A 193 8.23 61.69 30.22
CA SER A 193 9.19 62.85 30.23
C SER A 193 8.55 64.13 29.79
#